data_e5a0f91d0298a15682e10a804c6c7e39
#
_entry.id   e5a0f91d0298a15682e10a804c6c7e39
#
_cell.length_a   1.000
_cell.length_b   1.000
_cell.length_c   1.000
_cell.angle_alpha   90.00
_cell.angle_beta   90.00
_cell.angle_gamma   90.00
#
_symmetry.space_group_name_H-M   'P 1'
#
loop_
_entity.id
_entity.type
_entity.pdbx_description
1 polymer ?
#
loop_
_entity_poly.entity_id
_entity_poly.type
_entity_poly.pdbx_seq_one_letter_code
_entity_poly.pdbx_strand_id
1 'polypeptide(L)'
;NYGVFDDDTAYDALIDLKGSSDIIADMEQYFDEVIQAEYIGYDEAHYALVSAAVIDSVINSFVYRCDEEDYFEWTSSQKCFDFSPLKQKAVTAIGAILSDNSELRELWEENEELYEAWKEDKLSMQKRLQQ
;
A
#
# COMPACT_ATOMS: atom_id res chain seq x y z
N ASN A 1 -2.81 9.79 -12.27
CA ASN A 1 -3.42 10.08 -11.06
C ASN A 1 -2.72 9.63 -9.79
N TYR A 2 -3.32 9.93 -8.63
CA TYR A 2 -2.61 9.77 -7.35
C TYR A 2 -3.04 8.54 -6.55
N GLY A 3 -3.94 7.73 -7.04
CA GLY A 3 -4.41 6.53 -6.34
C GLY A 3 -3.33 5.45 -6.26
N VAL A 4 -3.51 4.53 -5.31
CA VAL A 4 -2.56 3.43 -5.09
C VAL A 4 -2.36 2.62 -6.37
N PHE A 5 -3.42 2.39 -7.14
CA PHE A 5 -3.38 1.57 -8.34
C PHE A 5 -3.30 2.39 -9.63
N ASP A 6 -2.82 3.63 -9.56
CA ASP A 6 -2.63 4.48 -10.74
C ASP A 6 -1.18 4.46 -11.26
N ASP A 7 -0.43 3.41 -10.95
CA ASP A 7 0.97 3.25 -11.34
C ASP A 7 1.24 1.80 -11.73
N ASP A 8 2.06 1.59 -12.77
CA ASP A 8 2.38 0.25 -13.27
C ASP A 8 3.07 -0.62 -12.23
N THR A 9 3.95 -0.02 -11.41
CA THR A 9 4.64 -0.76 -10.35
C THR A 9 3.67 -1.31 -9.32
N ALA A 10 2.56 -0.59 -9.07
CA ALA A 10 1.52 -1.09 -8.17
C ALA A 10 0.88 -2.37 -8.71
N TYR A 11 0.70 -2.48 -10.02
CA TYR A 11 0.17 -3.71 -10.60
C TYR A 11 1.16 -4.86 -10.53
N ASP A 12 2.46 -4.59 -10.64
CA ASP A 12 3.48 -5.61 -10.40
C ASP A 12 3.38 -6.15 -8.97
N ALA A 13 3.21 -5.27 -8.00
CA ALA A 13 3.05 -5.66 -6.60
C ALA A 13 1.78 -6.51 -6.40
N LEU A 14 0.69 -6.10 -7.04
CA LEU A 14 -0.58 -6.85 -6.94
C LEU A 14 -0.43 -8.25 -7.54
N ILE A 15 0.24 -8.38 -8.68
CA ILE A 15 0.49 -9.67 -9.32
C ILE A 15 1.30 -10.57 -8.38
N ASP A 16 2.34 -10.02 -7.75
CA ASP A 16 3.18 -10.78 -6.82
C ASP A 16 2.38 -11.26 -5.60
N LEU A 17 1.51 -10.40 -5.05
CA LEU A 17 0.66 -10.80 -3.93
C LEU A 17 -0.35 -11.89 -4.33
N LYS A 18 -0.95 -11.76 -5.50
CA LYS A 18 -1.92 -12.77 -5.99
C LYS A 18 -1.25 -14.12 -6.22
N GLY A 19 0.02 -14.11 -6.59
CA GLY A 19 0.79 -15.33 -6.81
C GLY A 19 1.49 -15.87 -5.56
N SER A 20 1.36 -15.21 -4.41
CA SER A 20 2.07 -15.59 -3.20
C SER A 20 1.54 -16.88 -2.59
N SER A 21 2.47 -17.73 -2.13
CA SER A 21 2.11 -18.93 -1.36
C SER A 21 1.91 -18.63 0.14
N ASP A 22 2.38 -17.45 0.60
CA ASP A 22 2.21 -16.99 1.97
C ASP A 22 2.11 -15.46 1.95
N ILE A 23 0.89 -14.98 1.73
CA ILE A 23 0.65 -13.55 1.52
C ILE A 23 0.99 -12.72 2.76
N ILE A 24 0.72 -13.26 3.95
CA ILE A 24 1.01 -12.54 5.20
C ILE A 24 2.51 -12.34 5.36
N ALA A 25 3.30 -13.39 5.11
CA ALA A 25 4.76 -13.30 5.20
C ALA A 25 5.32 -12.31 4.17
N ASP A 26 4.81 -12.35 2.94
CA ASP A 26 5.27 -11.44 1.89
C ASP A 26 4.94 -9.99 2.21
N MET A 27 3.73 -9.71 2.69
CA MET A 27 3.34 -8.35 3.09
C MET A 27 4.19 -7.85 4.25
N GLU A 28 4.46 -8.70 5.24
CA GLU A 28 5.29 -8.32 6.37
C GLU A 28 6.69 -7.94 5.91
N GLN A 29 7.25 -8.70 4.98
CA GLN A 29 8.56 -8.39 4.41
C GLN A 29 8.54 -7.05 3.69
N TYR A 30 7.50 -6.76 2.89
CA TYR A 30 7.41 -5.49 2.18
C TYR A 30 7.32 -4.31 3.14
N PHE A 31 6.56 -4.44 4.23
CA PHE A 31 6.51 -3.39 5.25
C PHE A 31 7.85 -3.22 5.96
N ASP A 32 8.50 -4.32 6.33
CA ASP A 32 9.79 -4.27 7.04
C ASP A 32 10.88 -3.63 6.18
N GLU A 33 10.90 -3.89 4.88
CA GLU A 33 11.85 -3.26 3.96
C GLU A 33 11.71 -1.73 3.98
N VAL A 34 10.49 -1.22 4.01
CA VAL A 34 10.24 0.20 4.08
C VAL A 34 10.59 0.78 5.45
N ILE A 35 10.17 0.08 6.52
CA ILE A 35 10.38 0.57 7.89
C ILE A 35 11.86 0.64 8.24
N GLN A 36 12.67 -0.31 7.75
CA GLN A 36 14.09 -0.40 8.07
C GLN A 36 14.98 0.39 7.12
N ALA A 37 14.45 0.89 6.01
CA ALA A 37 15.26 1.58 5.00
C ALA A 37 15.72 2.95 5.48
N GLU A 38 16.98 3.29 5.21
CA GLU A 38 17.47 4.64 5.44
C GLU A 38 16.90 5.61 4.40
N TYR A 39 16.71 5.12 3.17
CA TYR A 39 16.03 5.84 2.10
C TYR A 39 15.15 4.85 1.35
N ILE A 40 13.88 5.18 1.24
CA ILE A 40 12.88 4.27 0.67
C ILE A 40 12.84 4.42 -0.85
N GLY A 41 13.13 3.33 -1.56
CA GLY A 41 13.07 3.31 -3.00
C GLY A 41 11.65 3.32 -3.54
N TYR A 42 11.53 3.69 -4.82
CA TYR A 42 10.25 3.81 -5.51
C TYR A 42 9.46 2.51 -5.50
N ASP A 43 10.09 1.40 -5.89
CA ASP A 43 9.42 0.10 -5.97
C ASP A 43 9.00 -0.40 -4.60
N GLU A 44 9.89 -0.28 -3.62
CA GLU A 44 9.61 -0.72 -2.24
C GLU A 44 8.41 0.03 -1.66
N ALA A 45 8.31 1.34 -1.93
CA ALA A 45 7.18 2.14 -1.48
C ALA A 45 5.87 1.63 -2.10
N HIS A 46 5.86 1.33 -3.39
CA HIS A 46 4.66 0.83 -4.05
C HIS A 46 4.23 -0.54 -3.53
N TYR A 47 5.19 -1.44 -3.29
CA TYR A 47 4.88 -2.77 -2.76
C TYR A 47 4.24 -2.67 -1.38
N ALA A 48 4.75 -1.78 -0.52
CA ALA A 48 4.16 -1.56 0.80
C ALA A 48 2.77 -0.90 0.70
N LEU A 49 2.60 0.09 -0.16
CA LEU A 49 1.31 0.77 -0.32
C LEU A 49 0.23 -0.17 -0.86
N VAL A 50 0.58 -1.02 -1.83
CA VAL A 50 -0.37 -2.00 -2.36
C VAL A 50 -0.74 -3.02 -1.28
N SER A 51 0.24 -3.49 -0.51
CA SER A 51 -0.02 -4.41 0.60
C SER A 51 -0.98 -3.78 1.61
N ALA A 52 -0.76 -2.51 1.97
CA ALA A 52 -1.65 -1.78 2.88
C ALA A 52 -3.06 -1.62 2.29
N ALA A 53 -3.16 -1.32 0.99
CA ALA A 53 -4.45 -1.17 0.32
C ALA A 53 -5.23 -2.49 0.32
N VAL A 54 -4.56 -3.61 0.08
CA VAL A 54 -5.20 -4.93 0.13
C VAL A 54 -5.74 -5.21 1.53
N ILE A 55 -4.96 -4.93 2.58
CA ILE A 55 -5.40 -5.09 3.96
C ILE A 55 -6.63 -4.22 4.24
N ASP A 56 -6.60 -2.97 3.79
CA ASP A 56 -7.72 -2.03 3.93
C ASP A 56 -8.98 -2.55 3.23
N SER A 57 -8.84 -3.11 2.04
CA SER A 57 -9.95 -3.72 1.31
C SER A 57 -10.52 -4.92 2.06
N VAL A 58 -9.65 -5.78 2.61
CA VAL A 58 -10.07 -7.00 3.28
C VAL A 58 -10.73 -6.70 4.62
N ILE A 59 -10.11 -5.86 5.45
CA ILE A 59 -10.60 -5.59 6.81
C ILE A 59 -11.73 -4.57 6.81
N ASN A 60 -11.58 -3.49 6.03
CA ASN A 60 -12.51 -2.36 6.08
C ASN A 60 -13.49 -2.34 4.91
N SER A 61 -13.38 -3.27 3.98
CA SER A 61 -14.18 -3.31 2.74
C SER A 61 -14.05 -2.02 1.93
N PHE A 62 -12.90 -1.35 2.03
CA PHE A 62 -12.67 -0.12 1.29
C PHE A 62 -12.53 -0.42 -0.20
N VAL A 63 -13.21 0.35 -1.04
CA VAL A 63 -13.22 0.15 -2.49
C VAL A 63 -12.17 1.05 -3.12
N TYR A 64 -11.14 0.43 -3.72
CA TYR A 64 -10.11 1.14 -4.47
C TYR A 64 -10.46 1.13 -5.95
N ARG A 65 -10.09 2.21 -6.63
CA ARG A 65 -10.13 2.25 -8.08
C ARG A 65 -8.96 1.43 -8.60
N CYS A 66 -9.27 0.32 -9.29
CA CYS A 66 -8.28 -0.64 -9.76
C CYS A 66 -8.74 -1.20 -11.10
N ASP A 67 -7.83 -1.24 -12.08
CA ASP A 67 -8.14 -1.74 -13.42
C ASP A 67 -8.19 -3.27 -13.51
N GLU A 68 -7.76 -3.99 -12.46
CA GLU A 68 -7.93 -5.44 -12.39
C GLU A 68 -9.38 -5.76 -12.06
N GLU A 69 -10.09 -6.33 -13.02
CA GLU A 69 -11.53 -6.60 -12.90
C GLU A 69 -11.85 -7.55 -11.74
N ASP A 70 -10.95 -8.47 -11.43
CA ASP A 70 -11.16 -9.45 -10.37
C ASP A 70 -10.70 -8.99 -8.99
N TYR A 71 -10.26 -7.72 -8.84
CA TYR A 71 -9.69 -7.25 -7.59
C TYR A 71 -10.63 -7.45 -6.40
N PHE A 72 -11.90 -7.09 -6.57
CA PHE A 72 -12.89 -7.21 -5.50
C PHE A 72 -13.13 -8.68 -5.12
N GLU A 73 -13.25 -9.55 -6.11
CA GLU A 73 -13.43 -11.00 -5.85
C GLU A 73 -12.21 -11.57 -5.15
N TRP A 74 -11.01 -11.17 -5.61
CA TRP A 74 -9.78 -11.68 -5.03
C TRP A 74 -9.62 -11.22 -3.57
N THR A 75 -9.83 -9.93 -3.28
CA THR A 75 -9.73 -9.46 -1.88
C THR A 75 -10.79 -10.10 -1.00
N SER A 76 -11.97 -10.37 -1.54
CA SER A 76 -13.00 -11.11 -0.80
C SER A 76 -12.54 -12.52 -0.45
N SER A 77 -11.81 -13.18 -1.36
CA SER A 77 -11.26 -14.51 -1.10
C SER A 77 -10.19 -14.50 -0.02
N GLN A 78 -9.52 -13.35 0.20
CA GLN A 78 -8.46 -13.21 1.19
C GLN A 78 -9.00 -13.04 2.61
N LYS A 79 -10.31 -12.90 2.79
CA LYS A 79 -10.93 -12.79 4.12
C LYS A 79 -10.78 -14.05 4.97
N CYS A 80 -10.36 -15.16 4.38
CA CYS A 80 -10.03 -16.37 5.11
C CYS A 80 -8.77 -16.23 5.97
N PHE A 81 -7.94 -15.21 5.72
CA PHE A 81 -6.74 -14.93 6.50
C PHE A 81 -6.98 -13.78 7.46
N ASP A 82 -6.25 -13.78 8.58
CA ASP A 82 -6.30 -12.68 9.55
C ASP A 82 -5.12 -11.74 9.32
N PHE A 83 -5.41 -10.59 8.72
CA PHE A 83 -4.39 -9.56 8.46
C PHE A 83 -4.24 -8.56 9.61
N SER A 84 -5.06 -8.67 10.66
CA SER A 84 -5.03 -7.68 11.74
C SER A 84 -3.66 -7.53 12.42
N PRO A 85 -2.83 -8.58 12.55
CA PRO A 85 -1.49 -8.40 13.12
C PRO A 85 -0.57 -7.51 12.29
N LEU A 86 -0.86 -7.29 11.00
CA LEU A 86 -0.04 -6.46 10.13
C LEU A 86 -0.46 -4.99 10.10
N LYS A 87 -1.58 -4.64 10.73
CA LYS A 87 -2.12 -3.27 10.67
C LYS A 87 -1.11 -2.24 11.17
N GLN A 88 -0.46 -2.50 12.30
CA GLN A 88 0.50 -1.55 12.86
C GLN A 88 1.71 -1.35 11.94
N LYS A 89 2.21 -2.42 11.34
CA LYS A 89 3.32 -2.30 10.39
C LYS A 89 2.90 -1.53 9.15
N ALA A 90 1.69 -1.74 8.67
CA ALA A 90 1.15 -0.99 7.53
C ALA A 90 1.10 0.51 7.86
N VAL A 91 0.58 0.86 9.03
CA VAL A 91 0.51 2.26 9.49
C VAL A 91 1.90 2.88 9.57
N THR A 92 2.87 2.16 10.14
CA THR A 92 4.24 2.63 10.27
C THR A 92 4.90 2.81 8.89
N ALA A 93 4.69 1.85 7.99
CA ALA A 93 5.25 1.92 6.63
C ALA A 93 4.68 3.12 5.85
N ILE A 94 3.37 3.36 5.94
CA ILE A 94 2.75 4.50 5.28
C ILE A 94 3.37 5.81 5.80
N GLY A 95 3.53 5.92 7.12
CA GLY A 95 4.17 7.09 7.72
C GLY A 95 5.58 7.32 7.20
N ALA A 96 6.36 6.25 7.07
CA ALA A 96 7.71 6.32 6.53
C ALA A 96 7.73 6.78 5.07
N ILE A 97 6.81 6.25 4.24
CA ILE A 97 6.71 6.64 2.83
C ILE A 97 6.35 8.11 2.67
N LEU A 98 5.59 8.67 3.62
CA LEU A 98 5.23 10.09 3.62
C LEU A 98 6.31 10.98 4.23
N SER A 99 7.40 10.41 4.75
CA SER A 99 8.49 11.15 5.37
C SER A 99 9.49 11.67 4.34
N ASP A 100 10.49 12.43 4.83
CA ASP A 100 11.51 13.05 3.98
C ASP A 100 12.43 12.06 3.27
N ASN A 101 12.52 10.82 3.77
CA ASN A 101 13.45 9.81 3.25
C ASN A 101 12.78 8.87 2.24
N SER A 102 11.89 9.40 1.42
CA SER A 102 11.08 8.62 0.50
C SER A 102 11.18 9.18 -0.92
N GLU A 103 11.67 8.36 -1.84
CA GLU A 103 11.76 8.72 -3.25
C GLU A 103 10.37 9.02 -3.82
N LEU A 104 9.37 8.23 -3.47
CA LEU A 104 8.00 8.42 -3.97
C LEU A 104 7.45 9.77 -3.52
N ARG A 105 7.67 10.15 -2.27
CA ARG A 105 7.26 11.46 -1.79
C ARG A 105 7.95 12.58 -2.55
N GLU A 106 9.26 12.46 -2.77
CA GLU A 106 10.02 13.48 -3.50
C GLU A 106 9.47 13.69 -4.90
N LEU A 107 9.11 12.61 -5.59
CA LEU A 107 8.52 12.68 -6.92
C LEU A 107 7.15 13.37 -6.89
N TRP A 108 6.31 13.06 -5.91
CA TRP A 108 5.00 13.69 -5.80
C TRP A 108 5.09 15.16 -5.40
N GLU A 109 6.10 15.55 -4.59
CA GLU A 109 6.32 16.96 -4.24
C GLU A 109 6.57 17.83 -5.47
N GLU A 110 7.09 17.27 -6.56
CA GLU A 110 7.29 17.99 -7.80
C GLU A 110 5.99 18.31 -8.53
N ASN A 111 4.90 17.66 -8.14
CA ASN A 111 3.58 17.91 -8.75
C ASN A 111 2.75 18.79 -7.81
N GLU A 112 2.83 20.10 -8.01
CA GLU A 112 2.18 21.08 -7.15
C GLU A 112 0.67 20.91 -7.07
N GLU A 113 0.05 20.45 -8.15
CA GLU A 113 -1.42 20.29 -8.18
C GLU A 113 -1.92 19.09 -7.39
N LEU A 114 -1.18 17.96 -7.44
CA LEU A 114 -1.68 16.70 -6.92
C LEU A 114 -0.99 16.23 -5.65
N TYR A 115 0.10 16.89 -5.23
CA TYR A 115 0.84 16.42 -4.06
C TYR A 115 -0.04 16.31 -2.80
N GLU A 116 -0.81 17.35 -2.51
CA GLU A 116 -1.67 17.34 -1.33
C GLU A 116 -2.76 16.26 -1.44
N ALA A 117 -3.32 16.05 -2.63
CA ALA A 117 -4.31 15.00 -2.84
C ALA A 117 -3.71 13.61 -2.64
N TRP A 118 -2.50 13.38 -3.16
CA TRP A 118 -1.79 12.13 -2.95
C TRP A 118 -1.53 11.89 -1.47
N LYS A 119 -1.02 12.89 -0.77
CA LYS A 119 -0.72 12.81 0.65
C LYS A 119 -1.97 12.51 1.47
N GLU A 120 -3.06 13.23 1.22
CA GLU A 120 -4.33 13.03 1.93
C GLU A 120 -4.91 11.63 1.67
N ASP A 121 -4.77 11.11 0.46
CA ASP A 121 -5.21 9.76 0.11
C ASP A 121 -4.50 8.73 0.99
N LYS A 122 -3.18 8.88 1.16
CA LYS A 122 -2.39 7.94 1.96
C LYS A 122 -2.63 8.12 3.45
N LEU A 123 -2.82 9.35 3.92
CA LEU A 123 -3.18 9.61 5.31
C LEU A 123 -4.55 9.02 5.66
N SER A 124 -5.50 9.07 4.73
CA SER A 124 -6.83 8.49 4.92
C SER A 124 -6.75 6.97 5.06
N MET A 125 -5.93 6.32 4.23
CA MET A 125 -5.71 4.88 4.33
C MET A 125 -5.07 4.54 5.68
N GLN A 126 -4.04 5.28 6.08
CA GLN A 126 -3.38 5.09 7.37
C GLN A 126 -4.38 5.18 8.53
N LYS A 127 -5.25 6.18 8.48
CA LYS A 127 -6.25 6.40 9.52
C LYS A 127 -7.24 5.23 9.60
N ARG A 128 -7.70 4.72 8.47
CA ARG A 128 -8.60 3.56 8.46
C ARG A 128 -7.92 2.33 9.07
N LEU A 129 -6.64 2.15 8.81
CA LEU A 129 -5.88 0.99 9.33
C LEU A 129 -5.54 1.14 10.81
N GLN A 130 -5.65 2.33 11.38
CA GLN A 130 -5.43 2.57 12.81
C GLN A 130 -6.64 2.19 13.67
N GLN A 131 -7.77 1.97 13.05
CA GLN A 131 -9.02 1.68 13.78
C GLN A 131 -9.20 0.19 14.17
#